data_49503ced1d7801cab5008f7e37862a4e
#
_entry.id   49503ced1d7801cab5008f7e37862a4e
#
_cell.length_a   1.000
_cell.length_b   1.000
_cell.length_c   1.000
_cell.angle_alpha   90.00
_cell.angle_beta   90.00
_cell.angle_gamma   90.00
#
_symmetry.space_group_name_H-M   'P 1'
#
loop_
_entity.id
_entity.type
_entity.pdbx_description
1 polymer ?
#
loop_
_entity_poly.entity_id
_entity_poly.type
_entity_poly.pdbx_seq_one_letter_code
_entity_poly.pdbx_strand_id
1 'polypeptide(L)'
;MNSPVDLTRRRLLTLLGAASGVTALGASGRPDDQTSAADSHGRPHVSLNTRLTREYGVRHPFVSAGMGFVAYPPLVTAVANAGGIGILGNAIEPPPSTEMLIRMIGSGTRGSFGVDFIHDTTAFGPATTDAHIDVCVAERVKLVVFHMNVPPRAWIDRLHAGGCRVWQQAASVEQAEEAVAAGVDAIVAQGRQAGGHNKSVTPAIPLLRRVIQAVHPVMVLASGGIATGADVALALLNGAEGVWVGTRMVATTEAFAHPEYKRRLLEAHGRATAVTTAFGPEYPNVPYRVLRTDLVRRVAGHEDEIPPPQPTDPPIGQTVLFPFTLRVPYTMPQFSAVVPTPDTTGSFDLMGFPAGEESVRKLKDVRPAAEIIEEMMDDARDILRGWS
;
A
#
# COMPACT_ATOMS: atom_id res chain seq x y z
N MET A 1 -18.87 11.62 -30.50
CA MET A 1 -18.77 11.43 -29.05
C MET A 1 -17.69 10.37 -28.87
N ASN A 2 -16.49 10.75 -28.36
CA ASN A 2 -15.42 9.80 -28.18
C ASN A 2 -15.72 8.93 -26.94
N SER A 3 -15.60 7.62 -27.08
CA SER A 3 -15.76 6.66 -25.98
C SER A 3 -14.78 6.97 -24.82
N PRO A 4 -15.15 6.71 -23.55
CA PRO A 4 -14.25 6.85 -22.40
C PRO A 4 -12.93 6.07 -22.56
N VAL A 5 -12.95 4.97 -23.29
CA VAL A 5 -11.78 4.14 -23.64
C VAL A 5 -10.79 4.91 -24.51
N ASP A 6 -11.27 5.74 -25.44
CA ASP A 6 -10.43 6.49 -26.39
C ASP A 6 -9.67 7.65 -25.69
N LEU A 7 -10.30 8.31 -24.72
CA LEU A 7 -9.66 9.33 -23.89
C LEU A 7 -8.58 8.75 -22.95
N THR A 8 -8.81 7.56 -22.43
CA THR A 8 -7.83 6.84 -21.58
C THR A 8 -6.63 6.40 -22.40
N ARG A 9 -6.85 5.90 -23.62
CA ARG A 9 -5.80 5.50 -24.56
C ARG A 9 -4.91 6.68 -24.98
N ARG A 10 -5.49 7.85 -25.26
CA ARG A 10 -4.74 9.07 -25.59
C ARG A 10 -3.88 9.57 -24.43
N ARG A 11 -4.36 9.53 -23.20
CA ARG A 11 -3.59 9.88 -21.99
C ARG A 11 -2.44 8.92 -21.74
N LEU A 12 -2.66 7.61 -21.94
CA LEU A 12 -1.62 6.58 -21.85
C LEU A 12 -0.52 6.80 -22.91
N LEU A 13 -0.88 7.10 -24.15
CA LEU A 13 0.06 7.39 -25.24
C LEU A 13 0.93 8.63 -24.96
N THR A 14 0.36 9.68 -24.38
CA THR A 14 1.10 10.91 -24.03
C THR A 14 2.13 10.65 -22.91
N LEU A 15 1.81 9.77 -21.95
CA LEU A 15 2.73 9.39 -20.86
C LEU A 15 3.85 8.47 -21.33
N LEU A 16 3.60 7.62 -22.35
CA LEU A 16 4.60 6.69 -22.88
C LEU A 16 5.49 7.32 -23.98
N GLY A 17 4.97 8.28 -24.74
CA GLY A 17 5.70 8.98 -25.82
C GLY A 17 6.86 9.86 -25.32
N ALA A 18 6.88 10.26 -24.05
CA ALA A 18 7.96 11.05 -23.45
C ALA A 18 9.22 10.23 -23.07
N ALA A 19 9.24 8.91 -23.34
CA ALA A 19 10.29 7.99 -22.87
C ALA A 19 11.13 7.34 -23.99
N SER A 20 11.02 7.80 -25.24
CA SER A 20 11.77 7.21 -26.38
C SER A 20 13.11 7.90 -26.59
N GLY A 21 14.08 7.60 -25.76
CA GLY A 21 15.44 8.12 -25.89
C GLY A 21 16.46 7.40 -25.01
N VAL A 22 16.62 6.07 -25.15
CA VAL A 22 17.79 5.38 -24.61
C VAL A 22 18.27 4.34 -25.64
N THR A 23 19.43 4.59 -26.19
CA THR A 23 20.19 3.68 -27.06
C THR A 23 20.67 2.45 -26.31
N ALA A 24 20.45 1.27 -26.90
CA ALA A 24 20.88 -0.01 -26.36
C ALA A 24 22.42 -0.13 -26.44
N LEU A 25 23.07 -0.35 -25.32
CA LEU A 25 24.43 -0.88 -25.23
C LEU A 25 24.34 -2.38 -24.91
N GLY A 26 24.90 -3.20 -25.80
CA GLY A 26 24.87 -4.64 -25.71
C GLY A 26 25.71 -5.20 -24.56
N ALA A 27 25.15 -6.15 -23.84
CA ALA A 27 25.86 -7.07 -22.95
C ALA A 27 25.43 -8.51 -23.30
N SER A 28 26.40 -9.31 -23.74
CA SER A 28 26.26 -10.73 -24.04
C SER A 28 26.19 -11.54 -22.74
N GLY A 29 25.05 -12.13 -22.43
CA GLY A 29 24.84 -13.10 -21.36
C GLY A 29 23.81 -14.14 -21.79
N ARG A 30 24.07 -15.43 -21.55
CA ARG A 30 23.34 -16.61 -22.01
C ARG A 30 21.83 -16.55 -21.72
N PRO A 31 21.01 -17.14 -22.60
CA PRO A 31 19.57 -17.07 -22.50
C PRO A 31 19.04 -18.12 -21.52
N ASP A 32 18.37 -17.71 -20.46
CA ASP A 32 17.31 -18.50 -19.85
C ASP A 32 15.98 -18.06 -20.46
N ASP A 33 15.33 -19.01 -21.06
CA ASP A 33 14.20 -18.95 -21.96
C ASP A 33 12.94 -18.42 -21.27
N GLN A 34 12.63 -17.14 -21.47
CA GLN A 34 11.28 -16.59 -21.29
C GLN A 34 10.96 -15.67 -22.46
N THR A 35 10.62 -16.26 -23.59
CA THR A 35 10.01 -15.55 -24.71
C THR A 35 8.65 -15.04 -24.28
N SER A 36 8.56 -13.78 -23.85
CA SER A 36 7.30 -13.05 -23.90
C SER A 36 6.90 -12.98 -25.37
N ALA A 37 5.79 -13.62 -25.74
CA ALA A 37 5.26 -13.51 -27.08
C ALA A 37 5.08 -12.03 -27.42
N ALA A 38 5.77 -11.52 -28.42
CA ALA A 38 5.55 -10.18 -28.95
C ALA A 38 4.36 -10.21 -29.91
N ASP A 39 3.61 -9.10 -29.95
CA ASP A 39 2.53 -8.92 -30.93
C ASP A 39 3.10 -8.79 -32.36
N SER A 40 2.23 -8.68 -33.36
CA SER A 40 2.59 -8.49 -34.78
C SER A 40 3.40 -7.20 -35.06
N HIS A 41 3.56 -6.33 -34.07
CA HIS A 41 4.30 -5.07 -34.11
C HIS A 41 5.57 -5.10 -33.23
N GLY A 42 5.94 -6.26 -32.70
CA GLY A 42 7.13 -6.41 -31.83
C GLY A 42 6.98 -5.86 -30.41
N ARG A 43 5.73 -5.61 -29.96
CA ARG A 43 5.47 -5.12 -28.61
C ARG A 43 5.36 -6.29 -27.64
N PRO A 44 5.86 -6.19 -26.39
CA PRO A 44 5.70 -7.23 -25.40
C PRO A 44 4.22 -7.39 -25.06
N HIS A 45 3.72 -8.63 -25.08
CA HIS A 45 2.37 -8.96 -24.67
C HIS A 45 2.26 -8.81 -23.14
N VAL A 46 1.62 -7.73 -22.67
CA VAL A 46 1.36 -7.49 -21.25
C VAL A 46 -0.02 -8.04 -20.88
N SER A 47 -0.11 -8.83 -19.83
CA SER A 47 -1.35 -9.44 -19.37
C SER A 47 -1.47 -9.40 -17.84
N LEU A 48 -2.64 -9.79 -17.30
CA LEU A 48 -2.82 -9.96 -15.86
C LEU A 48 -2.15 -11.22 -15.30
N ASN A 49 -1.62 -12.12 -16.17
CA ASN A 49 -0.85 -13.28 -15.73
C ASN A 49 0.63 -12.89 -15.58
N THR A 50 0.96 -12.36 -14.42
CA THR A 50 2.29 -11.87 -14.08
C THR A 50 3.07 -12.88 -13.24
N ARG A 51 4.32 -12.57 -12.92
CA ARG A 51 5.11 -13.37 -11.99
C ARG A 51 4.43 -13.45 -10.61
N LEU A 52 3.83 -12.33 -10.12
CA LEU A 52 3.08 -12.31 -8.87
C LEU A 52 1.96 -13.35 -8.86
N THR A 53 1.13 -13.40 -9.90
CA THR A 53 0.00 -14.33 -9.95
C THR A 53 0.44 -15.79 -9.97
N ARG A 54 1.52 -16.10 -10.69
CA ARG A 54 2.07 -17.44 -10.76
C ARG A 54 2.71 -17.92 -9.46
N GLU A 55 3.55 -17.07 -8.84
CA GLU A 55 4.29 -17.46 -7.62
C GLU A 55 3.41 -17.55 -6.38
N TYR A 56 2.37 -16.70 -6.29
CA TYR A 56 1.48 -16.67 -5.12
C TYR A 56 0.16 -17.41 -5.33
N GLY A 57 -0.09 -17.95 -6.53
CA GLY A 57 -1.29 -18.72 -6.84
C GLY A 57 -2.57 -17.86 -6.75
N VAL A 58 -2.49 -16.57 -7.14
CA VAL A 58 -3.62 -15.64 -7.11
C VAL A 58 -4.15 -15.35 -8.51
N ARG A 59 -5.44 -15.03 -8.59
CA ARG A 59 -6.12 -14.75 -9.86
C ARG A 59 -5.72 -13.39 -10.45
N HIS A 60 -5.44 -12.42 -9.57
CA HIS A 60 -5.22 -11.03 -9.94
C HIS A 60 -3.87 -10.53 -9.44
N PRO A 61 -3.14 -9.72 -10.24
CA PRO A 61 -1.91 -9.07 -9.81
C PRO A 61 -2.22 -7.87 -8.88
N PHE A 62 -3.05 -8.12 -7.87
CA PHE A 62 -3.61 -7.13 -6.96
C PHE A 62 -3.29 -7.47 -5.52
N VAL A 63 -2.77 -6.49 -4.79
CA VAL A 63 -2.46 -6.58 -3.36
C VAL A 63 -3.12 -5.40 -2.64
N SER A 64 -3.93 -5.67 -1.60
CA SER A 64 -4.37 -4.58 -0.73
C SER A 64 -3.24 -4.17 0.22
N ALA A 65 -3.04 -2.87 0.40
CA ALA A 65 -2.04 -2.35 1.33
C ALA A 65 -2.31 -2.79 2.78
N GLY A 66 -1.24 -3.08 3.50
CA GLY A 66 -1.27 -3.22 4.94
C GLY A 66 -1.45 -1.84 5.58
N MET A 67 -2.67 -1.48 5.92
CA MET A 67 -3.02 -0.18 6.50
C MET A 67 -3.31 -0.34 7.98
N GLY A 68 -2.44 0.20 8.84
CA GLY A 68 -2.65 0.19 10.28
C GLY A 68 -4.03 0.73 10.66
N PHE A 69 -4.71 0.11 11.61
CA PHE A 69 -6.05 0.43 12.09
C PHE A 69 -7.20 0.25 11.07
N VAL A 70 -6.92 -0.09 9.81
CA VAL A 70 -7.92 -0.20 8.72
C VAL A 70 -7.97 -1.60 8.12
N ALA A 71 -6.81 -2.16 7.77
CA ALA A 71 -6.72 -3.46 7.09
C ALA A 71 -6.68 -4.61 8.12
N TYR A 72 -7.83 -4.91 8.69
CA TYR A 72 -8.10 -6.00 9.63
C TYR A 72 -8.68 -7.25 8.93
N PRO A 73 -8.92 -8.36 9.65
CA PRO A 73 -9.37 -9.61 9.07
C PRO A 73 -10.53 -9.51 8.06
N PRO A 74 -11.59 -8.69 8.26
CA PRO A 74 -12.65 -8.60 7.27
C PRO A 74 -12.17 -8.16 5.88
N LEU A 75 -11.36 -7.09 5.79
CA LEU A 75 -10.84 -6.60 4.52
C LEU A 75 -9.82 -7.58 3.92
N VAL A 76 -8.89 -8.08 4.74
CA VAL A 76 -7.85 -9.02 4.29
C VAL A 76 -8.47 -10.28 3.70
N THR A 77 -9.46 -10.84 4.38
CA THR A 77 -10.21 -12.04 3.94
C THR A 77 -10.98 -11.77 2.65
N ALA A 78 -11.68 -10.62 2.54
CA ALA A 78 -12.43 -10.26 1.35
C ALA A 78 -11.53 -10.13 0.11
N VAL A 79 -10.37 -9.48 0.24
CA VAL A 79 -9.39 -9.35 -0.86
C VAL A 79 -8.81 -10.70 -1.26
N ALA A 80 -8.44 -11.54 -0.30
CA ALA A 80 -7.91 -12.88 -0.56
C ALA A 80 -8.95 -13.77 -1.27
N ASN A 81 -10.21 -13.71 -0.85
CA ASN A 81 -11.32 -14.44 -1.49
C ASN A 81 -11.67 -13.88 -2.87
N ALA A 82 -11.44 -12.61 -3.13
CA ALA A 82 -11.56 -11.98 -4.45
C ALA A 82 -10.42 -12.37 -5.41
N GLY A 83 -9.44 -13.15 -4.98
CA GLY A 83 -8.33 -13.63 -5.80
C GLY A 83 -7.14 -12.69 -5.90
N GLY A 84 -7.03 -11.70 -5.01
CA GLY A 84 -5.84 -10.89 -4.77
C GLY A 84 -5.04 -11.40 -3.56
N ILE A 85 -4.12 -10.59 -3.05
CA ILE A 85 -3.42 -10.81 -1.79
C ILE A 85 -3.91 -9.77 -0.77
N GLY A 86 -4.55 -10.22 0.30
CA GLY A 86 -4.93 -9.38 1.42
C GLY A 86 -3.77 -9.19 2.39
N ILE A 87 -3.49 -7.97 2.83
CA ILE A 87 -2.40 -7.71 3.79
C ILE A 87 -2.96 -7.12 5.08
N LEU A 88 -2.70 -7.81 6.19
CA LEU A 88 -2.99 -7.32 7.54
C LEU A 88 -2.07 -6.13 7.88
N GLY A 89 -2.65 -5.01 8.28
CA GLY A 89 -1.90 -3.82 8.70
C GLY A 89 -1.51 -3.88 10.18
N ASN A 90 -0.40 -4.52 10.50
CA ASN A 90 0.09 -4.70 11.87
C ASN A 90 0.96 -3.52 12.33
N ALA A 91 0.34 -2.37 12.58
CA ALA A 91 1.08 -1.15 12.93
C ALA A 91 1.68 -1.21 14.35
N ILE A 92 0.85 -1.55 15.35
CA ILE A 92 1.23 -1.58 16.78
C ILE A 92 0.60 -2.76 17.52
N GLU A 93 0.00 -3.72 16.81
CA GLU A 93 -0.59 -4.91 17.43
C GLU A 93 0.50 -5.71 18.16
N PRO A 94 0.35 -6.04 19.43
CA PRO A 94 1.32 -6.88 20.12
C PRO A 94 1.32 -8.32 19.60
N PRO A 95 2.42 -9.10 19.77
CA PRO A 95 2.56 -10.43 19.18
C PRO A 95 1.38 -11.38 19.44
N PRO A 96 0.77 -11.46 20.65
CA PRO A 96 -0.42 -12.30 20.86
C PRO A 96 -1.64 -11.85 20.08
N SER A 97 -1.83 -10.53 19.89
CA SER A 97 -2.90 -10.00 19.04
C SER A 97 -2.66 -10.33 17.57
N THR A 98 -1.41 -10.17 17.10
CA THR A 98 -1.00 -10.55 15.75
C THR A 98 -1.31 -12.01 15.45
N GLU A 99 -0.99 -12.93 16.37
CA GLU A 99 -1.31 -14.36 16.27
C GLU A 99 -2.82 -14.59 16.11
N MET A 100 -3.61 -13.97 16.98
CA MET A 100 -5.08 -14.08 16.91
C MET A 100 -5.63 -13.58 15.56
N LEU A 101 -5.16 -12.42 15.08
CA LEU A 101 -5.59 -11.84 13.80
C LEU A 101 -5.23 -12.75 12.62
N ILE A 102 -4.03 -13.31 12.60
CA ILE A 102 -3.59 -14.27 11.56
C ILE A 102 -4.52 -15.50 11.55
N ARG A 103 -4.83 -16.07 12.71
CA ARG A 103 -5.76 -17.20 12.83
C ARG A 103 -7.18 -16.85 12.37
N MET A 104 -7.66 -15.65 12.71
CA MET A 104 -8.97 -15.17 12.23
C MET A 104 -9.01 -15.10 10.71
N ILE A 105 -7.97 -14.54 10.07
CA ILE A 105 -7.87 -14.49 8.59
C ILE A 105 -7.83 -15.92 8.03
N GLY A 106 -6.96 -16.79 8.56
CA GLY A 106 -6.82 -18.18 8.12
C GLY A 106 -8.11 -19.02 8.24
N SER A 107 -9.00 -18.66 9.18
CA SER A 107 -10.32 -19.30 9.30
C SER A 107 -11.32 -18.81 8.25
N GLY A 108 -11.15 -17.58 7.73
CA GLY A 108 -12.07 -16.94 6.79
C GLY A 108 -11.70 -17.11 5.31
N THR A 109 -10.48 -17.56 4.99
CA THR A 109 -10.03 -17.71 3.61
C THR A 109 -9.08 -18.89 3.39
N ARG A 110 -9.06 -19.38 2.15
CA ARG A 110 -8.00 -20.26 1.63
C ARG A 110 -7.08 -19.53 0.64
N GLY A 111 -7.39 -18.27 0.34
CA GLY A 111 -6.59 -17.40 -0.52
C GLY A 111 -5.28 -16.95 0.12
N SER A 112 -4.48 -16.26 -0.66
CA SER A 112 -3.19 -15.75 -0.20
C SER A 112 -3.35 -14.47 0.61
N PHE A 113 -2.69 -14.41 1.76
CA PHE A 113 -2.62 -13.20 2.59
C PHE A 113 -1.23 -13.04 3.20
N GLY A 114 -0.94 -11.84 3.70
CA GLY A 114 0.30 -11.52 4.39
C GLY A 114 0.07 -10.57 5.56
N VAL A 115 1.16 -10.23 6.23
CA VAL A 115 1.21 -9.28 7.35
C VAL A 115 2.21 -8.18 7.03
N ASP A 116 1.83 -6.91 7.20
CA ASP A 116 2.69 -5.74 7.01
C ASP A 116 3.08 -5.15 8.38
N PHE A 117 4.37 -5.01 8.61
CA PHE A 117 4.95 -4.49 9.83
C PHE A 117 5.69 -3.18 9.60
N ILE A 118 5.55 -2.27 10.55
CA ILE A 118 6.41 -1.08 10.62
C ILE A 118 7.73 -1.48 11.30
N HIS A 119 8.84 -1.46 10.54
CA HIS A 119 10.17 -1.60 11.14
C HIS A 119 10.70 -0.23 11.54
N ASP A 120 10.29 0.25 12.69
CA ASP A 120 10.71 1.52 13.30
C ASP A 120 10.32 1.56 14.78
N THR A 121 10.70 2.64 15.47
CA THR A 121 10.31 2.90 16.85
C THR A 121 9.19 3.95 16.88
N THR A 122 8.13 3.64 17.59
CA THR A 122 6.99 4.53 17.84
C THR A 122 7.04 5.05 19.29
N ALA A 123 6.12 5.93 19.66
CA ALA A 123 5.96 6.35 21.05
C ALA A 123 5.56 5.19 21.99
N PHE A 124 5.04 4.09 21.43
CA PHE A 124 4.72 2.86 22.16
C PHE A 124 5.89 1.86 22.25
N GLY A 125 7.07 2.25 21.75
CA GLY A 125 8.26 1.39 21.63
C GLY A 125 8.45 0.85 20.21
N PRO A 126 9.32 -0.18 20.03
CA PRO A 126 9.51 -0.83 18.74
C PRO A 126 8.19 -1.37 18.21
N ALA A 127 7.78 -0.97 17.01
CA ALA A 127 6.53 -1.42 16.40
C ALA A 127 6.60 -2.92 16.04
N THR A 128 7.78 -3.41 15.70
CA THR A 128 8.04 -4.83 15.40
C THR A 128 9.18 -5.35 16.24
N THR A 129 9.03 -6.58 16.72
CA THR A 129 10.02 -7.28 17.58
C THR A 129 10.27 -8.70 17.08
N ASP A 130 11.30 -9.36 17.62
CA ASP A 130 11.58 -10.78 17.36
C ASP A 130 10.36 -11.68 17.59
N ALA A 131 9.55 -11.38 18.61
CA ALA A 131 8.34 -12.16 18.91
C ALA A 131 7.28 -12.09 17.79
N HIS A 132 7.18 -10.97 17.05
CA HIS A 132 6.32 -10.91 15.87
C HIS A 132 6.81 -11.81 14.74
N ILE A 133 8.13 -11.89 14.57
CA ILE A 133 8.75 -12.78 13.58
C ILE A 133 8.47 -14.24 13.95
N ASP A 134 8.62 -14.58 15.23
CA ASP A 134 8.31 -15.92 15.76
C ASP A 134 6.84 -16.31 15.52
N VAL A 135 5.91 -15.39 15.74
CA VAL A 135 4.48 -15.59 15.43
C VAL A 135 4.27 -15.89 13.95
N CYS A 136 4.87 -15.10 13.04
CA CYS A 136 4.73 -15.33 11.61
C CYS A 136 5.25 -16.70 11.17
N VAL A 137 6.38 -17.14 11.72
CA VAL A 137 6.97 -18.46 11.48
C VAL A 137 6.06 -19.58 12.03
N ALA A 138 5.60 -19.45 13.27
CA ALA A 138 4.75 -20.44 13.94
C ALA A 138 3.41 -20.62 13.21
N GLU A 139 2.77 -19.51 12.79
CA GLU A 139 1.50 -19.50 12.05
C GLU A 139 1.69 -19.77 10.55
N ARG A 140 2.91 -20.00 10.08
CA ARG A 140 3.24 -20.30 8.67
C ARG A 140 2.68 -19.26 7.70
N VAL A 141 2.81 -17.98 8.05
CA VAL A 141 2.41 -16.87 7.19
C VAL A 141 3.21 -16.93 5.89
N LYS A 142 2.53 -16.88 4.74
CA LYS A 142 3.22 -17.02 3.44
C LYS A 142 4.00 -15.76 3.04
N LEU A 143 3.57 -14.59 3.52
CA LEU A 143 4.12 -13.30 3.12
C LEU A 143 4.19 -12.36 4.31
N VAL A 144 5.38 -11.82 4.56
CA VAL A 144 5.64 -10.74 5.51
C VAL A 144 6.16 -9.54 4.74
N VAL A 145 5.59 -8.38 4.98
CA VAL A 145 5.99 -7.11 4.35
C VAL A 145 6.51 -6.18 5.42
N PHE A 146 7.54 -5.41 5.10
CA PHE A 146 8.06 -4.39 6.00
C PHE A 146 7.90 -3.01 5.38
N HIS A 147 7.59 -2.04 6.23
CA HIS A 147 7.49 -0.63 5.90
C HIS A 147 8.45 0.20 6.76
N MET A 148 8.85 1.37 6.31
CA MET A 148 9.79 2.33 6.89
C MET A 148 11.25 1.95 6.69
N ASN A 149 11.87 1.21 7.61
CA ASN A 149 13.27 0.82 7.49
C ASN A 149 13.40 -0.62 6.97
N VAL A 150 14.54 -0.92 6.37
CA VAL A 150 14.85 -2.29 5.92
C VAL A 150 15.01 -3.20 7.15
N PRO A 151 14.36 -4.38 7.19
CA PRO A 151 14.45 -5.28 8.33
C PRO A 151 15.86 -5.89 8.45
N PRO A 152 16.27 -6.27 9.67
CA PRO A 152 17.53 -6.94 9.89
C PRO A 152 17.62 -8.25 9.08
N ARG A 153 18.77 -8.55 8.51
CA ARG A 153 19.03 -9.80 7.77
C ARG A 153 18.62 -11.04 8.58
N ALA A 154 18.86 -11.04 9.89
CA ALA A 154 18.49 -12.15 10.76
C ALA A 154 16.97 -12.42 10.79
N TRP A 155 16.12 -11.39 10.66
CA TRP A 155 14.67 -11.57 10.56
C TRP A 155 14.29 -12.19 9.22
N ILE A 156 14.90 -11.71 8.14
CA ILE A 156 14.67 -12.24 6.78
C ILE A 156 15.04 -13.72 6.73
N ASP A 157 16.23 -14.08 7.21
CA ASP A 157 16.70 -15.46 7.23
C ASP A 157 15.79 -16.39 8.08
N ARG A 158 15.28 -15.92 9.23
CA ARG A 158 14.31 -16.67 10.06
C ARG A 158 12.98 -16.86 9.34
N LEU A 159 12.45 -15.82 8.70
CA LEU A 159 11.22 -15.89 7.93
C LEU A 159 11.37 -16.86 6.75
N HIS A 160 12.46 -16.79 6.02
CA HIS A 160 12.76 -17.72 4.92
C HIS A 160 12.88 -19.18 5.42
N ALA A 161 13.58 -19.41 6.54
CA ALA A 161 13.65 -20.73 7.14
C ALA A 161 12.27 -21.27 7.57
N GLY A 162 11.33 -20.37 7.92
CA GLY A 162 9.93 -20.70 8.21
C GLY A 162 9.04 -20.85 6.96
N GLY A 163 9.59 -20.66 5.76
CA GLY A 163 8.84 -20.73 4.48
C GLY A 163 8.06 -19.47 4.13
N CYS A 164 8.30 -18.36 4.83
CA CYS A 164 7.70 -17.06 4.52
C CYS A 164 8.46 -16.37 3.39
N ARG A 165 7.78 -15.65 2.52
CA ARG A 165 8.36 -14.66 1.62
C ARG A 165 8.43 -13.31 2.32
N VAL A 166 9.44 -12.51 1.99
CA VAL A 166 9.67 -11.21 2.62
C VAL A 166 9.70 -10.11 1.57
N TRP A 167 8.84 -9.10 1.72
CA TRP A 167 8.82 -7.93 0.86
C TRP A 167 9.19 -6.66 1.63
N GLN A 168 9.67 -5.65 0.91
CA GLN A 168 9.91 -4.31 1.45
C GLN A 168 9.15 -3.25 0.66
N GLN A 169 8.45 -2.36 1.35
CA GLN A 169 7.99 -1.10 0.76
C GLN A 169 9.16 -0.12 0.73
N ALA A 170 9.54 0.32 -0.47
CA ALA A 170 10.65 1.24 -0.68
C ALA A 170 10.17 2.59 -1.21
N ALA A 171 10.63 3.66 -0.60
CA ALA A 171 10.34 5.06 -0.96
C ALA A 171 11.36 5.64 -1.94
N SER A 172 12.51 4.97 -2.14
CA SER A 172 13.57 5.37 -3.04
C SER A 172 14.26 4.15 -3.69
N VAL A 173 15.11 4.40 -4.67
CA VAL A 173 15.93 3.37 -5.32
C VAL A 173 16.96 2.81 -4.35
N GLU A 174 17.60 3.67 -3.59
CA GLU A 174 18.65 3.32 -2.62
C GLU A 174 18.08 2.37 -1.54
N GLN A 175 16.86 2.65 -1.05
CA GLN A 175 16.19 1.77 -0.09
C GLN A 175 15.82 0.41 -0.72
N ALA A 176 15.44 0.39 -1.99
CA ALA A 176 15.15 -0.86 -2.71
C ALA A 176 16.41 -1.71 -2.89
N GLU A 177 17.54 -1.11 -3.25
CA GLU A 177 18.83 -1.79 -3.36
C GLU A 177 19.30 -2.34 -2.01
N GLU A 178 19.18 -1.54 -0.92
CA GLU A 178 19.47 -1.98 0.43
C GLU A 178 18.64 -3.19 0.84
N ALA A 179 17.34 -3.15 0.57
CA ALA A 179 16.42 -4.24 0.91
C ALA A 179 16.77 -5.53 0.14
N VAL A 180 17.09 -5.42 -1.15
CA VAL A 180 17.52 -6.57 -1.96
C VAL A 180 18.85 -7.14 -1.46
N ALA A 181 19.81 -6.29 -1.09
CA ALA A 181 21.06 -6.72 -0.48
C ALA A 181 20.84 -7.42 0.87
N ALA A 182 19.81 -7.00 1.62
CA ALA A 182 19.39 -7.68 2.85
C ALA A 182 18.69 -9.02 2.58
N GLY A 183 18.21 -9.30 1.36
CA GLY A 183 17.68 -10.60 0.95
C GLY A 183 16.15 -10.67 0.79
N VAL A 184 15.44 -9.55 0.63
CA VAL A 184 13.99 -9.58 0.38
C VAL A 184 13.65 -10.17 -0.99
N ASP A 185 12.46 -10.77 -1.11
CA ASP A 185 11.99 -11.45 -2.33
C ASP A 185 11.33 -10.50 -3.33
N ALA A 186 10.79 -9.36 -2.85
CA ALA A 186 10.16 -8.36 -3.72
C ALA A 186 10.17 -6.96 -3.10
N ILE A 187 10.00 -5.97 -3.97
CA ILE A 187 9.90 -4.55 -3.61
C ILE A 187 8.51 -4.00 -3.97
N VAL A 188 7.91 -3.27 -3.05
CA VAL A 188 6.77 -2.40 -3.34
C VAL A 188 7.29 -0.97 -3.52
N ALA A 189 7.39 -0.50 -4.75
CA ALA A 189 7.86 0.84 -5.08
C ALA A 189 6.76 1.87 -4.73
N GLN A 190 6.87 2.49 -3.55
CA GLN A 190 5.88 3.41 -3.01
C GLN A 190 6.17 4.84 -3.47
N GLY A 191 5.46 5.30 -4.50
CA GLY A 191 5.61 6.67 -4.99
C GLY A 191 5.01 7.73 -4.07
N ARG A 192 5.39 9.00 -4.31
CA ARG A 192 4.96 10.15 -3.50
C ARG A 192 3.44 10.34 -3.43
N GLN A 193 2.67 9.78 -4.37
CA GLN A 193 1.20 9.88 -4.38
C GLN A 193 0.52 8.96 -3.36
N ALA A 194 1.23 8.03 -2.74
CA ALA A 194 0.66 7.16 -1.73
C ALA A 194 0.21 7.95 -0.49
N GLY A 195 -0.91 7.55 0.09
CA GLY A 195 -1.42 8.09 1.34
C GLY A 195 -0.75 7.46 2.56
N GLY A 196 -0.97 8.06 3.73
CA GLY A 196 -0.38 7.59 4.97
C GLY A 196 1.08 8.05 5.14
N HIS A 197 1.80 7.40 6.03
CA HIS A 197 3.23 7.64 6.22
C HIS A 197 4.01 7.27 4.98
N ASN A 198 4.74 8.23 4.41
CA ASN A 198 5.41 8.05 3.13
C ASN A 198 6.60 9.00 3.01
N LYS A 199 7.80 8.44 2.91
CA LYS A 199 9.05 9.20 2.76
C LYS A 199 9.38 9.53 1.29
N SER A 200 8.60 9.01 0.31
CA SER A 200 8.91 9.20 -1.11
C SER A 200 8.62 10.60 -1.61
N VAL A 201 9.58 11.18 -2.32
CA VAL A 201 9.44 12.45 -3.05
C VAL A 201 9.30 12.24 -4.56
N THR A 202 9.50 11.01 -5.04
CA THR A 202 9.46 10.65 -6.45
C THR A 202 8.07 10.17 -6.87
N PRO A 203 7.52 10.62 -8.02
CA PRO A 203 6.26 10.10 -8.53
C PRO A 203 6.30 8.58 -8.78
N ALA A 204 5.13 7.91 -8.65
CA ALA A 204 5.03 6.45 -8.63
C ALA A 204 5.62 5.77 -9.87
N ILE A 205 5.24 6.18 -11.08
CA ILE A 205 5.74 5.54 -12.32
C ILE A 205 7.24 5.79 -12.56
N PRO A 206 7.79 7.02 -12.42
CA PRO A 206 9.22 7.23 -12.44
C PRO A 206 10.00 6.42 -11.41
N LEU A 207 9.50 6.32 -10.16
CA LEU A 207 10.12 5.50 -9.12
C LEU A 207 10.11 4.02 -9.50
N LEU A 208 8.94 3.50 -9.91
CA LEU A 208 8.76 2.11 -10.35
C LEU A 208 9.81 1.70 -11.39
N ARG A 209 9.94 2.48 -12.47
CA ARG A 209 10.89 2.18 -13.55
C ARG A 209 12.34 2.15 -13.07
N ARG A 210 12.74 3.13 -12.25
CA ARG A 210 14.09 3.22 -11.69
C ARG A 210 14.38 2.06 -10.74
N VAL A 211 13.42 1.70 -9.90
CA VAL A 211 13.55 0.56 -8.98
C VAL A 211 13.66 -0.74 -9.77
N ILE A 212 12.78 -0.99 -10.76
CA ILE A 212 12.88 -2.19 -11.62
C ILE A 212 14.26 -2.30 -12.23
N GLN A 213 14.79 -1.21 -12.80
CA GLN A 213 16.12 -1.22 -13.42
C GLN A 213 17.23 -1.53 -12.40
N ALA A 214 17.15 -0.98 -11.19
CA ALA A 214 18.17 -1.12 -10.17
C ALA A 214 18.21 -2.51 -9.51
N VAL A 215 17.02 -3.13 -9.30
CA VAL A 215 16.92 -4.37 -8.52
C VAL A 215 16.63 -5.61 -9.36
N HIS A 216 16.66 -5.52 -10.70
CA HIS A 216 16.45 -6.69 -11.56
C HIS A 216 17.39 -7.86 -11.17
N PRO A 217 16.90 -9.10 -11.05
CA PRO A 217 15.60 -9.63 -11.46
C PRO A 217 14.55 -9.71 -10.33
N VAL A 218 14.69 -8.94 -9.25
CA VAL A 218 13.74 -8.96 -8.14
C VAL A 218 12.39 -8.42 -8.59
N MET A 219 11.30 -9.05 -8.13
CA MET A 219 9.93 -8.64 -8.44
C MET A 219 9.61 -7.26 -7.85
N VAL A 220 8.97 -6.38 -8.65
CA VAL A 220 8.58 -5.04 -8.20
C VAL A 220 7.08 -4.80 -8.43
N LEU A 221 6.40 -4.33 -7.39
CA LEU A 221 5.02 -3.89 -7.44
C LEU A 221 4.94 -2.36 -7.43
N ALA A 222 3.93 -1.81 -8.09
CA ALA A 222 3.64 -0.37 -8.10
C ALA A 222 2.73 0.03 -6.93
N SER A 223 3.05 1.14 -6.26
CA SER A 223 2.21 1.72 -5.21
C SER A 223 2.14 3.25 -5.31
N GLY A 224 0.95 3.79 -5.02
CA GLY A 224 0.69 5.23 -5.02
C GLY A 224 -0.15 5.72 -6.21
N GLY A 225 -1.31 6.30 -5.92
CA GLY A 225 -2.22 6.86 -6.92
C GLY A 225 -3.12 5.86 -7.66
N ILE A 226 -3.08 4.57 -7.30
CA ILE A 226 -3.80 3.48 -7.97
C ILE A 226 -5.20 3.34 -7.38
N ALA A 227 -6.24 3.47 -8.22
CA ALA A 227 -7.65 3.34 -7.83
C ALA A 227 -8.58 2.84 -8.93
N THR A 228 -8.09 2.65 -10.16
CA THR A 228 -8.87 2.25 -11.33
C THR A 228 -8.13 1.19 -12.15
N GLY A 229 -8.85 0.47 -13.04
CA GLY A 229 -8.21 -0.46 -13.96
C GLY A 229 -7.20 0.20 -14.92
N ALA A 230 -7.42 1.46 -15.27
CA ALA A 230 -6.43 2.21 -16.05
C ALA A 230 -5.11 2.43 -15.32
N ASP A 231 -5.14 2.62 -13.98
CA ASP A 231 -3.93 2.73 -13.18
C ASP A 231 -3.19 1.39 -13.09
N VAL A 232 -3.95 0.29 -12.98
CA VAL A 232 -3.40 -1.06 -13.00
C VAL A 232 -2.72 -1.33 -14.34
N ALA A 233 -3.41 -1.10 -15.45
CA ALA A 233 -2.85 -1.26 -16.80
C ALA A 233 -1.59 -0.41 -16.98
N LEU A 234 -1.60 0.85 -16.54
CA LEU A 234 -0.44 1.74 -16.59
C LEU A 234 0.75 1.17 -15.81
N ALA A 235 0.52 0.65 -14.60
CA ALA A 235 1.57 0.04 -13.80
C ALA A 235 2.19 -1.18 -14.48
N LEU A 236 1.37 -2.11 -14.99
CA LEU A 236 1.81 -3.31 -15.69
C LEU A 236 2.56 -2.98 -17.00
N LEU A 237 2.08 -2.01 -17.79
CA LEU A 237 2.76 -1.51 -19.00
C LEU A 237 4.11 -0.85 -18.70
N ASN A 238 4.35 -0.45 -17.45
CA ASN A 238 5.63 0.07 -16.97
C ASN A 238 6.50 -0.98 -16.26
N GLY A 239 6.15 -2.26 -16.39
CA GLY A 239 6.95 -3.39 -15.92
C GLY A 239 6.66 -3.83 -14.48
N ALA A 240 5.62 -3.31 -13.83
CA ALA A 240 5.20 -3.83 -12.54
C ALA A 240 4.68 -5.27 -12.68
N GLU A 241 4.98 -6.12 -11.71
CA GLU A 241 4.42 -7.48 -11.61
C GLU A 241 3.09 -7.52 -10.84
N GLY A 242 2.67 -6.40 -10.29
CA GLY A 242 1.40 -6.22 -9.60
C GLY A 242 1.25 -4.81 -9.05
N VAL A 243 0.11 -4.58 -8.41
CA VAL A 243 -0.23 -3.30 -7.78
C VAL A 243 -0.49 -3.46 -6.29
N TRP A 244 -0.08 -2.44 -5.51
CA TRP A 244 -0.32 -2.31 -4.07
C TRP A 244 -1.26 -1.14 -3.84
N VAL A 245 -2.50 -1.44 -3.38
CA VAL A 245 -3.62 -0.50 -3.39
C VAL A 245 -4.09 -0.19 -1.96
N GLY A 246 -3.94 1.06 -1.52
CA GLY A 246 -4.37 1.52 -0.19
C GLY A 246 -5.72 2.25 -0.24
N THR A 247 -5.72 3.53 -0.57
CA THR A 247 -6.86 4.45 -0.42
C THR A 247 -8.16 3.94 -1.05
N ARG A 248 -8.12 3.24 -2.19
CA ARG A 248 -9.32 2.63 -2.76
C ARG A 248 -9.91 1.55 -1.85
N MET A 249 -9.04 0.81 -1.15
CA MET A 249 -9.47 -0.23 -0.22
C MET A 249 -9.98 0.33 1.12
N VAL A 250 -9.61 1.54 1.53
CA VAL A 250 -10.25 2.23 2.66
C VAL A 250 -11.74 2.47 2.38
N ALA A 251 -12.08 2.80 1.12
CA ALA A 251 -13.46 3.03 0.68
C ALA A 251 -14.18 1.71 0.27
N THR A 252 -14.04 0.67 1.09
CA THR A 252 -14.78 -0.60 0.96
C THR A 252 -15.66 -0.86 2.18
N THR A 253 -16.64 -1.74 2.03
CA THR A 253 -17.55 -2.11 3.13
C THR A 253 -16.80 -2.80 4.26
N GLU A 254 -15.76 -3.58 3.93
CA GLU A 254 -15.00 -4.41 4.87
C GLU A 254 -13.86 -3.69 5.58
N ALA A 255 -13.43 -2.52 5.05
CA ALA A 255 -12.39 -1.72 5.69
C ALA A 255 -12.84 -1.19 7.06
N PHE A 256 -12.00 -1.39 8.09
CA PHE A 256 -12.27 -0.94 9.45
C PHE A 256 -11.99 0.56 9.61
N ALA A 257 -12.58 1.36 8.73
CA ALA A 257 -12.51 2.81 8.72
C ALA A 257 -13.87 3.41 9.10
N HIS A 258 -13.86 4.49 9.88
CA HIS A 258 -15.08 5.19 10.31
C HIS A 258 -15.93 5.63 9.11
N PRO A 259 -17.27 5.59 9.15
CA PRO A 259 -18.12 6.09 8.06
C PRO A 259 -17.78 7.53 7.64
N GLU A 260 -17.45 8.40 8.59
CA GLU A 260 -17.02 9.78 8.36
C GLU A 260 -15.70 9.83 7.56
N TYR A 261 -14.75 8.92 7.82
CA TYR A 261 -13.52 8.82 7.05
C TYR A 261 -13.84 8.44 5.59
N LYS A 262 -14.64 7.39 5.38
CA LYS A 262 -15.06 6.96 4.04
C LYS A 262 -15.81 8.09 3.30
N ARG A 263 -16.72 8.81 3.97
CA ARG A 263 -17.45 9.95 3.40
C ARG A 263 -16.49 11.05 2.94
N ARG A 264 -15.55 11.45 3.80
CA ARG A 264 -14.56 12.49 3.47
C ARG A 264 -13.66 12.11 2.29
N LEU A 265 -13.33 10.83 2.13
CA LEU A 265 -12.60 10.35 0.95
C LEU A 265 -13.41 10.55 -0.34
N LEU A 266 -14.71 10.27 -0.33
CA LEU A 266 -15.58 10.43 -1.52
C LEU A 266 -15.84 11.89 -1.88
N GLU A 267 -15.88 12.78 -0.89
CA GLU A 267 -16.12 14.23 -1.08
C GLU A 267 -14.86 15.00 -1.43
N ALA A 268 -13.69 14.36 -1.43
CA ALA A 268 -12.42 15.02 -1.67
C ALA A 268 -12.21 15.37 -3.15
N HIS A 269 -12.00 16.64 -3.45
CA HIS A 269 -11.84 17.16 -4.81
C HIS A 269 -10.59 18.05 -4.97
N GLY A 270 -10.14 18.25 -6.21
CA GLY A 270 -9.04 19.16 -6.53
C GLY A 270 -7.70 18.72 -5.89
N ARG A 271 -6.99 19.65 -5.26
CA ARG A 271 -5.78 19.35 -4.45
C ARG A 271 -6.21 18.86 -3.07
N ALA A 272 -6.73 17.65 -3.02
CA ALA A 272 -7.44 17.10 -1.87
C ALA A 272 -6.52 16.65 -0.73
N THR A 273 -5.21 16.49 -0.96
CA THR A 273 -4.26 16.02 0.06
C THR A 273 -3.08 16.97 0.27
N ALA A 274 -2.46 16.88 1.42
CA ALA A 274 -1.18 17.49 1.72
C ALA A 274 -0.28 16.50 2.47
N VAL A 275 1.03 16.72 2.43
CA VAL A 275 2.00 16.04 3.27
C VAL A 275 2.31 16.97 4.44
N THR A 276 2.33 16.45 5.64
CA THR A 276 2.68 17.17 6.86
C THR A 276 3.34 16.23 7.86
N THR A 277 4.14 16.76 8.77
CA THR A 277 4.69 16.03 9.93
C THR A 277 3.95 16.38 11.22
N ALA A 278 2.84 17.15 11.14
CA ALA A 278 2.07 17.56 12.30
C ALA A 278 1.39 16.40 13.04
N PHE A 279 1.01 15.33 12.33
CA PHE A 279 0.39 14.16 12.96
C PHE A 279 1.46 13.19 13.43
N GLY A 280 1.48 12.95 14.74
CA GLY A 280 2.39 11.96 15.25
C GLY A 280 2.88 12.07 16.67
N PRO A 281 2.07 12.37 17.69
CA PRO A 281 2.48 12.05 19.05
C PRO A 281 2.86 10.56 19.18
N GLU A 282 2.16 9.68 18.46
CA GLU A 282 2.41 8.25 18.45
C GLU A 282 3.57 7.82 17.52
N TYR A 283 3.81 8.60 16.45
CA TYR A 283 4.87 8.33 15.48
C TYR A 283 5.44 9.65 14.92
N PRO A 284 6.31 10.32 15.68
CA PRO A 284 6.71 11.70 15.43
C PRO A 284 7.65 11.86 14.23
N ASN A 285 7.59 13.04 13.60
CA ASN A 285 8.50 13.50 12.55
C ASN A 285 8.51 12.68 11.25
N VAL A 286 7.51 11.83 11.03
CA VAL A 286 7.38 11.06 9.79
C VAL A 286 6.42 11.76 8.84
N PRO A 287 6.81 12.03 7.57
CA PRO A 287 5.91 12.63 6.60
C PRO A 287 4.64 11.81 6.42
N TYR A 288 3.49 12.46 6.53
CA TYR A 288 2.18 11.84 6.53
C TYR A 288 1.28 12.51 5.50
N ARG A 289 0.87 11.77 4.46
CA ARG A 289 -0.06 12.29 3.45
C ARG A 289 -1.49 12.04 3.88
N VAL A 290 -2.23 13.14 4.10
CA VAL A 290 -3.60 13.15 4.60
C VAL A 290 -4.51 14.02 3.75
N LEU A 291 -5.84 13.88 3.93
CA LEU A 291 -6.82 14.82 3.36
C LEU A 291 -6.55 16.23 3.87
N ARG A 292 -6.71 17.19 2.97
CA ARG A 292 -6.51 18.62 3.21
C ARG A 292 -7.72 19.24 3.92
N THR A 293 -7.95 18.83 5.17
CA THR A 293 -8.95 19.45 6.06
C THR A 293 -8.57 20.89 6.41
N ASP A 294 -9.46 21.63 7.07
CA ASP A 294 -9.14 22.99 7.56
C ASP A 294 -7.99 22.98 8.54
N LEU A 295 -7.89 21.94 9.39
CA LEU A 295 -6.73 21.77 10.26
C LEU A 295 -5.45 21.61 9.44
N VAL A 296 -5.43 20.70 8.48
CA VAL A 296 -4.25 20.44 7.64
C VAL A 296 -3.86 21.66 6.82
N ARG A 297 -4.83 22.48 6.34
CA ARG A 297 -4.54 23.75 5.66
C ARG A 297 -3.81 24.77 6.53
N ARG A 298 -4.08 24.76 7.84
CA ARG A 298 -3.43 25.68 8.79
C ARG A 298 -2.03 25.24 9.19
N VAL A 299 -1.78 23.93 9.27
CA VAL A 299 -0.55 23.39 9.86
C VAL A 299 0.48 22.92 8.85
N ALA A 300 0.06 22.46 7.65
CA ALA A 300 1.01 21.96 6.66
C ALA A 300 1.89 23.09 6.11
N GLY A 301 3.20 22.96 6.30
CA GLY A 301 4.21 23.97 5.99
C GLY A 301 4.49 24.94 7.14
N HIS A 302 3.88 24.74 8.30
CA HIS A 302 4.04 25.52 9.54
C HIS A 302 4.21 24.61 10.75
N GLU A 303 4.73 23.39 10.52
CA GLU A 303 4.83 22.35 11.56
C GLU A 303 5.76 22.76 12.72
N ASP A 304 6.75 23.58 12.45
CA ASP A 304 7.67 24.17 13.43
C ASP A 304 7.02 25.22 14.36
N GLU A 305 5.87 25.75 13.96
CA GLU A 305 5.07 26.69 14.78
C GLU A 305 4.10 25.96 15.73
N ILE A 306 3.94 24.63 15.59
CA ILE A 306 3.06 23.84 16.44
C ILE A 306 3.74 23.59 17.78
N PRO A 307 3.16 24.04 18.90
CA PRO A 307 3.74 23.74 20.20
C PRO A 307 3.71 22.23 20.47
N PRO A 308 4.73 21.70 21.17
CA PRO A 308 4.72 20.30 21.55
C PRO A 308 3.49 19.97 22.41
N PRO A 309 2.85 18.80 22.22
CA PRO A 309 1.68 18.41 23.00
C PRO A 309 1.94 18.48 24.50
N GLN A 310 1.00 19.07 25.24
CA GLN A 310 1.04 19.13 26.69
C GLN A 310 0.07 18.13 27.31
N PRO A 311 0.36 17.54 28.49
CA PRO A 311 -0.55 16.63 29.17
C PRO A 311 -1.91 17.26 29.54
N THR A 312 -1.97 18.59 29.56
CA THR A 312 -3.18 19.37 29.84
C THR A 312 -4.01 19.70 28.60
N ASP A 313 -3.50 19.42 27.41
CA ASP A 313 -4.24 19.68 26.18
C ASP A 313 -5.52 18.83 26.13
N PRO A 314 -6.65 19.41 25.73
CA PRO A 314 -7.88 18.63 25.62
C PRO A 314 -7.74 17.58 24.55
N PRO A 315 -8.19 16.33 24.79
CA PRO A 315 -8.18 15.30 23.78
C PRO A 315 -9.15 15.64 22.64
N ILE A 316 -8.84 15.18 21.44
CA ILE A 316 -9.69 15.38 20.26
C ILE A 316 -10.76 14.31 20.12
N GLY A 317 -10.63 13.19 20.84
CA GLY A 317 -11.58 12.09 20.79
C GLY A 317 -11.11 10.87 21.56
N GLN A 318 -11.85 9.80 21.38
CA GLN A 318 -11.57 8.48 21.93
C GLN A 318 -11.74 7.42 20.84
N THR A 319 -11.00 6.34 20.95
CA THR A 319 -11.12 5.16 20.08
C THR A 319 -10.73 3.89 20.85
N VAL A 320 -10.75 2.75 20.18
CA VAL A 320 -10.32 1.47 20.74
C VAL A 320 -9.13 0.98 19.95
N LEU A 321 -7.98 0.81 20.59
CA LEU A 321 -6.84 0.08 20.01
C LEU A 321 -7.10 -1.41 20.12
N PHE A 322 -6.55 -2.18 19.17
CA PHE A 322 -6.68 -3.64 19.11
C PHE A 322 -8.16 -4.10 19.11
N PRO A 323 -9.01 -3.59 18.19
CA PRO A 323 -10.47 -3.72 18.27
C PRO A 323 -10.97 -5.16 18.15
N PHE A 324 -10.20 -6.03 17.49
CA PHE A 324 -10.55 -7.44 17.30
C PHE A 324 -9.94 -8.37 18.36
N THR A 325 -9.13 -7.83 19.27
CA THR A 325 -8.38 -8.62 20.26
C THR A 325 -8.53 -8.04 21.66
N LEU A 326 -7.62 -7.18 22.12
CA LEU A 326 -7.54 -6.70 23.51
C LEU A 326 -8.56 -5.59 23.84
N ARG A 327 -9.02 -4.85 22.85
CA ARG A 327 -9.99 -3.73 22.97
C ARG A 327 -9.61 -2.70 24.04
N VAL A 328 -8.43 -2.10 23.89
CA VAL A 328 -7.89 -1.11 24.84
C VAL A 328 -8.45 0.28 24.52
N PRO A 329 -9.20 0.93 25.44
CA PRO A 329 -9.63 2.31 25.26
C PRO A 329 -8.43 3.25 25.08
N TYR A 330 -8.52 4.15 24.11
CA TYR A 330 -7.46 5.11 23.79
C TYR A 330 -8.02 6.53 23.67
N THR A 331 -7.47 7.42 24.47
CA THR A 331 -7.77 8.85 24.40
C THR A 331 -6.85 9.49 23.38
N MET A 332 -7.42 10.02 22.30
CA MET A 332 -6.68 10.58 21.19
C MET A 332 -6.17 11.98 21.52
N PRO A 333 -4.85 12.22 21.55
CA PRO A 333 -4.30 13.55 21.74
C PRO A 333 -4.51 14.41 20.49
N GLN A 334 -4.22 15.71 20.59
CA GLN A 334 -4.16 16.56 19.40
C GLN A 334 -3.12 16.00 18.41
N PHE A 335 -3.43 16.09 17.12
CA PHE A 335 -2.60 15.56 16.05
C PHE A 335 -2.29 14.07 16.14
N SER A 336 -3.19 13.27 16.74
CA SER A 336 -3.04 11.82 16.78
C SER A 336 -2.86 11.25 15.36
N ALA A 337 -1.90 10.34 15.19
CA ALA A 337 -1.70 9.57 13.96
C ALA A 337 -2.65 8.36 13.87
N VAL A 338 -3.37 8.04 14.94
CA VAL A 338 -4.38 6.99 14.94
C VAL A 338 -5.57 7.44 14.09
N VAL A 339 -5.89 6.67 13.07
CA VAL A 339 -6.96 7.01 12.12
C VAL A 339 -8.35 6.73 12.71
N PRO A 340 -9.39 7.46 12.28
CA PRO A 340 -10.76 7.19 12.72
C PRO A 340 -11.23 5.79 12.30
N THR A 341 -11.57 4.98 13.31
CA THR A 341 -12.15 3.64 13.19
C THR A 341 -13.64 3.66 13.55
N PRO A 342 -14.42 2.61 13.34
CA PRO A 342 -15.82 2.55 13.77
C PRO A 342 -16.04 2.81 15.27
N ASP A 343 -15.04 2.56 16.11
CA ASP A 343 -15.09 2.81 17.56
C ASP A 343 -14.70 4.27 17.93
N THR A 344 -14.36 5.12 16.94
CA THR A 344 -13.88 6.49 17.20
C THR A 344 -15.04 7.45 17.44
N THR A 345 -14.90 8.29 18.46
CA THR A 345 -15.79 9.41 18.76
C THR A 345 -14.98 10.69 18.99
N GLY A 346 -15.63 11.86 18.88
CA GLY A 346 -14.99 13.15 19.14
C GLY A 346 -15.01 14.08 17.94
N SER A 347 -13.99 14.95 17.84
CA SER A 347 -13.92 16.02 16.84
C SER A 347 -13.21 15.57 15.57
N PHE A 348 -13.94 14.97 14.64
CA PHE A 348 -13.37 14.50 13.36
C PHE A 348 -12.64 15.59 12.57
N ASP A 349 -12.97 16.87 12.74
CA ASP A 349 -12.29 17.98 12.07
C ASP A 349 -10.84 18.20 12.58
N LEU A 350 -10.50 17.62 13.72
CA LEU A 350 -9.16 17.65 14.31
C LEU A 350 -8.36 16.36 14.04
N MET A 351 -8.94 15.39 13.34
CA MET A 351 -8.30 14.08 13.07
C MET A 351 -7.62 14.03 11.71
N GLY A 352 -6.61 13.17 11.57
CA GLY A 352 -5.93 12.87 10.32
C GLY A 352 -6.69 11.80 9.51
N PHE A 353 -6.78 12.01 8.19
CA PHE A 353 -7.40 11.08 7.24
C PHE A 353 -6.40 10.72 6.13
N PRO A 354 -5.62 9.64 6.28
CA PRO A 354 -4.67 9.21 5.26
C PRO A 354 -5.31 8.99 3.89
N ALA A 355 -4.76 9.62 2.86
CA ALA A 355 -5.31 9.53 1.52
C ALA A 355 -4.25 9.74 0.44
N GLY A 356 -4.24 8.91 -0.58
CA GLY A 356 -3.38 9.08 -1.75
C GLY A 356 -3.87 10.22 -2.64
N GLU A 357 -2.92 11.00 -3.17
CA GLU A 357 -3.19 12.25 -3.88
C GLU A 357 -4.10 12.07 -5.09
N GLU A 358 -3.83 11.10 -5.95
CA GLU A 358 -4.58 10.88 -7.19
C GLU A 358 -5.69 9.86 -7.02
N SER A 359 -5.49 8.85 -6.16
CA SER A 359 -6.49 7.81 -5.91
C SER A 359 -7.77 8.41 -5.32
N VAL A 360 -7.67 9.35 -4.38
CA VAL A 360 -8.84 9.95 -3.72
C VAL A 360 -9.79 10.64 -4.71
N ARG A 361 -9.26 11.25 -5.78
CA ARG A 361 -10.08 11.92 -6.81
C ARG A 361 -10.87 10.96 -7.70
N LYS A 362 -10.51 9.68 -7.69
CA LYS A 362 -11.10 8.63 -8.53
C LYS A 362 -12.15 7.82 -7.77
N LEU A 363 -12.27 8.01 -6.46
CA LEU A 363 -13.25 7.33 -5.63
C LEU A 363 -14.66 7.86 -5.92
N LYS A 364 -15.63 6.95 -6.08
CA LYS A 364 -17.02 7.29 -6.39
C LYS A 364 -18.01 6.73 -5.38
N ASP A 365 -17.62 5.66 -4.70
CA ASP A 365 -18.52 4.85 -3.89
C ASP A 365 -17.79 4.05 -2.81
N VAL A 366 -18.58 3.51 -1.89
CA VAL A 366 -18.17 2.47 -0.94
C VAL A 366 -18.91 1.19 -1.31
N ARG A 367 -18.17 0.18 -1.75
CA ARG A 367 -18.70 -1.12 -2.18
C ARG A 367 -17.86 -2.28 -1.59
N PRO A 368 -18.34 -3.53 -1.69
CA PRO A 368 -17.52 -4.70 -1.36
C PRO A 368 -16.18 -4.71 -2.10
N ALA A 369 -15.12 -5.09 -1.39
CA ALA A 369 -13.77 -5.15 -1.96
C ALA A 369 -13.70 -6.05 -3.20
N ALA A 370 -14.44 -7.16 -3.21
CA ALA A 370 -14.48 -8.08 -4.34
C ALA A 370 -15.00 -7.43 -5.62
N GLU A 371 -16.09 -6.65 -5.54
CA GLU A 371 -16.66 -5.95 -6.71
C GLU A 371 -15.68 -4.92 -7.29
N ILE A 372 -15.00 -4.19 -6.41
CA ILE A 372 -14.02 -3.19 -6.81
C ILE A 372 -12.81 -3.84 -7.49
N ILE A 373 -12.31 -4.95 -6.93
CA ILE A 373 -11.18 -5.67 -7.50
C ILE A 373 -11.55 -6.24 -8.87
N GLU A 374 -12.72 -6.86 -9.01
CA GLU A 374 -13.17 -7.40 -10.29
C GLU A 374 -13.32 -6.31 -11.35
N GLU A 375 -13.98 -5.20 -11.03
CA GLU A 375 -14.10 -4.03 -11.94
C GLU A 375 -12.71 -3.53 -12.37
N MET A 376 -11.81 -3.29 -11.42
CA MET A 376 -10.45 -2.82 -11.73
C MET A 376 -9.68 -3.80 -12.63
N MET A 377 -9.83 -5.10 -12.41
CA MET A 377 -9.12 -6.12 -13.18
C MET A 377 -9.73 -6.32 -14.57
N ASP A 378 -11.04 -6.24 -14.70
CA ASP A 378 -11.72 -6.33 -16.00
C ASP A 378 -11.39 -5.11 -16.87
N ASP A 379 -11.48 -3.90 -16.33
CA ASP A 379 -11.06 -2.68 -17.01
C ASP A 379 -9.59 -2.72 -17.44
N ALA A 380 -8.70 -3.17 -16.54
CA ALA A 380 -7.28 -3.32 -16.86
C ALA A 380 -7.05 -4.32 -18.01
N ARG A 381 -7.74 -5.45 -17.98
CA ARG A 381 -7.66 -6.48 -19.02
C ARG A 381 -8.07 -5.95 -20.39
N ASP A 382 -9.19 -5.19 -20.43
CA ASP A 382 -9.69 -4.64 -21.69
C ASP A 382 -8.75 -3.57 -22.26
N ILE A 383 -8.15 -2.74 -21.39
CA ILE A 383 -7.13 -1.77 -21.81
C ILE A 383 -5.89 -2.49 -22.35
N LEU A 384 -5.39 -3.52 -21.66
CA LEU A 384 -4.21 -4.26 -22.08
C LEU A 384 -4.43 -4.99 -23.41
N ARG A 385 -5.63 -5.59 -23.63
CA ARG A 385 -6.00 -6.19 -24.93
C ARG A 385 -6.03 -5.20 -26.07
N GLY A 386 -6.51 -3.97 -25.83
CA GLY A 386 -6.52 -2.92 -26.83
C GLY A 386 -5.15 -2.29 -27.11
N TRP A 387 -4.14 -2.65 -26.30
CA TRP A 387 -2.76 -2.22 -26.44
C TRP A 387 -1.88 -3.23 -27.23
N SER A 388 -2.23 -4.51 -27.19
CA SER A 388 -1.54 -5.65 -27.83
C SER A 388 -1.78 -5.68 -29.37
#